data_d1515182d31b96d9050e56ada1558652
#
_entry.id   d1515182d31b96d9050e56ada1558652
#
_cell.length_a   1.000
_cell.length_b   1.000
_cell.length_c   1.000
_cell.angle_alpha   90.00
_cell.angle_beta   90.00
_cell.angle_gamma   90.00
#
_symmetry.space_group_name_H-M   'P 1'
#
loop_
_entity.id
_entity.type
_entity.pdbx_description
1 polymer ?
#
loop_
_entity_poly.entity_id
_entity_poly.type
_entity_poly.pdbx_seq_one_letter_code
_entity_poly.pdbx_strand_id
1 'polypeptide(L)'
;MKKILGIPFCAVCLSLAGFAAQTPSGGSDPKASFQKWVEQANKAQTNNDAKWMEANLAGGYVEGTSFGTWIPKAQLIKDANDPANNKFTKSDISDMKTEVVGNVGLARFKESYDAVIEGRHRARTIICSMTAVNEGGTWKGLSNHCSQVE
;
A
#
# COMPACT_ATOMS: atom_id res chain seq x y z
N MET A 1 78.18 -19.51 19.71
CA MET A 1 77.72 -18.81 18.50
C MET A 1 76.21 -18.94 18.44
N LYS A 2 75.49 -17.92 18.86
CA LYS A 2 74.00 -17.89 18.82
C LYS A 2 73.59 -16.87 17.76
N LYS A 3 72.93 -17.36 16.68
CA LYS A 3 72.37 -16.51 15.64
C LYS A 3 70.96 -16.04 16.10
N ILE A 4 70.79 -14.73 16.22
CA ILE A 4 69.51 -14.07 16.50
C ILE A 4 68.78 -13.91 15.16
N LEU A 5 67.63 -14.52 15.05
CA LEU A 5 66.73 -14.43 13.89
C LEU A 5 65.85 -13.21 14.07
N GLY A 6 65.96 -12.25 13.16
CA GLY A 6 65.11 -11.06 13.13
C GLY A 6 63.70 -11.37 12.62
N ILE A 7 62.70 -10.87 13.33
CA ILE A 7 61.28 -10.93 12.96
C ILE A 7 60.93 -9.71 12.12
N PRO A 8 60.34 -9.82 10.90
CA PRO A 8 59.88 -8.65 10.21
C PRO A 8 58.55 -8.14 10.76
N PHE A 9 58.52 -6.86 11.05
CA PHE A 9 57.33 -6.12 11.49
C PHE A 9 56.39 -5.94 10.28
N CYS A 10 55.27 -6.66 10.32
CA CYS A 10 54.25 -6.54 9.27
C CYS A 10 53.38 -5.33 9.63
N ALA A 11 53.50 -4.24 8.87
CA ALA A 11 52.66 -3.06 9.00
C ALA A 11 51.26 -3.39 8.45
N VAL A 12 50.30 -3.51 9.35
CA VAL A 12 48.89 -3.64 9.00
C VAL A 12 48.35 -2.27 8.58
N CYS A 13 48.21 -2.04 7.28
CA CYS A 13 47.47 -0.87 6.78
C CYS A 13 45.95 -1.09 7.02
N LEU A 14 45.40 -0.39 8.04
CA LEU A 14 43.95 -0.23 8.19
C LEU A 14 43.45 0.68 7.08
N SER A 15 42.88 0.11 6.04
CA SER A 15 42.08 0.84 5.07
C SER A 15 40.72 1.16 5.70
N LEU A 16 40.52 2.41 6.12
CA LEU A 16 39.21 2.97 6.43
C LEU A 16 38.37 3.00 5.15
N ALA A 17 37.57 1.96 4.94
CA ALA A 17 36.51 1.99 3.93
C ALA A 17 35.49 3.03 4.37
N GLY A 18 35.54 4.22 3.78
CA GLY A 18 34.50 5.24 3.96
C GLY A 18 33.17 4.69 3.46
N PHE A 19 32.22 4.49 4.36
CA PHE A 19 30.82 4.32 4.00
C PHE A 19 30.33 5.64 3.39
N ALA A 20 30.43 5.75 2.08
CA ALA A 20 29.71 6.78 1.36
C ALA A 20 28.20 6.49 1.55
N ALA A 21 27.54 7.33 2.33
CA ALA A 21 26.09 7.34 2.40
C ALA A 21 25.59 7.60 0.97
N GLN A 22 25.05 6.58 0.32
CA GLN A 22 24.40 6.74 -0.97
C GLN A 22 23.15 7.60 -0.74
N THR A 23 23.21 8.86 -1.16
CA THR A 23 22.04 9.69 -1.33
C THR A 23 21.14 8.98 -2.35
N PRO A 24 19.85 8.72 -2.03
CA PRO A 24 18.96 8.09 -2.97
C PRO A 24 18.79 9.00 -4.19
N SER A 25 19.29 8.55 -5.33
CA SER A 25 19.13 9.21 -6.62
C SER A 25 17.65 9.25 -6.99
N GLY A 26 17.05 10.45 -7.11
CA GLY A 26 15.90 10.75 -7.99
C GLY A 26 14.62 9.95 -7.85
N GLY A 27 14.36 9.23 -6.73
CA GLY A 27 13.11 8.54 -6.47
C GLY A 27 12.02 9.54 -6.07
N SER A 28 10.82 9.41 -6.64
CA SER A 28 9.64 10.13 -6.19
C SER A 28 9.45 9.95 -4.68
N ASP A 29 9.05 11.02 -3.97
CA ASP A 29 8.74 10.97 -2.53
C ASP A 29 7.84 9.75 -2.24
N PRO A 30 8.27 8.80 -1.40
CA PRO A 30 7.49 7.59 -1.11
C PRO A 30 6.09 7.89 -0.61
N LYS A 31 5.92 8.96 0.18
CA LYS A 31 4.63 9.40 0.69
C LYS A 31 3.73 9.90 -0.45
N ALA A 32 4.25 10.73 -1.35
CA ALA A 32 3.49 11.22 -2.51
C ALA A 32 3.12 10.08 -3.46
N SER A 33 4.03 9.12 -3.69
CA SER A 33 3.76 7.95 -4.53
C SER A 33 2.67 7.05 -3.90
N PHE A 34 2.71 6.86 -2.59
CA PHE A 34 1.70 6.09 -1.86
C PHE A 34 0.33 6.79 -1.88
N GLN A 35 0.28 8.10 -1.64
CA GLN A 35 -0.97 8.86 -1.72
C GLN A 35 -1.62 8.72 -3.10
N LYS A 36 -0.85 8.88 -4.17
CA LYS A 36 -1.32 8.67 -5.54
C LYS A 36 -1.87 7.26 -5.76
N TRP A 37 -1.19 6.25 -5.18
CA TRP A 37 -1.66 4.87 -5.27
C TRP A 37 -3.01 4.67 -4.56
N VAL A 38 -3.24 5.28 -3.38
CA VAL A 38 -4.53 5.25 -2.67
C VAL A 38 -5.65 5.88 -3.52
N GLU A 39 -5.38 7.02 -4.16
CA GLU A 39 -6.32 7.67 -5.08
C GLU A 39 -6.66 6.77 -6.28
N GLN A 40 -5.66 6.06 -6.81
CA GLN A 40 -5.86 5.08 -7.89
C GLN A 40 -6.68 3.87 -7.43
N ALA A 41 -6.46 3.39 -6.20
CA ALA A 41 -7.22 2.29 -5.61
C ALA A 41 -8.71 2.66 -5.50
N ASN A 42 -9.02 3.86 -4.99
CA ASN A 42 -10.39 4.36 -4.93
C ASN A 42 -11.02 4.47 -6.33
N LYS A 43 -10.28 5.00 -7.28
CA LYS A 43 -10.75 5.09 -8.67
C LYS A 43 -11.01 3.73 -9.30
N ALA A 44 -10.15 2.75 -9.04
CA ALA A 44 -10.31 1.39 -9.52
C ALA A 44 -11.57 0.74 -8.94
N GLN A 45 -11.85 0.95 -7.66
CA GLN A 45 -13.08 0.49 -7.01
C GLN A 45 -14.32 1.15 -7.64
N THR A 46 -14.31 2.47 -7.78
CA THR A 46 -15.42 3.23 -8.37
C THR A 46 -15.72 2.81 -9.82
N ASN A 47 -14.69 2.47 -10.57
CA ASN A 47 -14.81 2.06 -11.98
C ASN A 47 -14.97 0.55 -12.18
N ASN A 48 -15.05 -0.24 -11.12
CA ASN A 48 -15.04 -1.71 -11.17
C ASN A 48 -13.86 -2.28 -11.98
N ASP A 49 -12.66 -1.67 -11.81
CA ASP A 49 -11.45 -2.06 -12.54
C ASP A 49 -10.79 -3.31 -11.93
N ALA A 50 -11.39 -4.47 -12.24
CA ALA A 50 -10.90 -5.77 -11.79
C ALA A 50 -9.44 -6.04 -12.20
N LYS A 51 -8.97 -5.49 -13.35
CA LYS A 51 -7.58 -5.67 -13.80
C LYS A 51 -6.61 -4.91 -12.91
N TRP A 52 -6.96 -3.68 -12.55
CA TRP A 52 -6.16 -2.90 -11.63
C TRP A 52 -6.09 -3.58 -10.25
N MET A 53 -7.23 -4.05 -9.73
CA MET A 53 -7.30 -4.78 -8.46
C MET A 53 -6.43 -6.03 -8.49
N GLU A 54 -6.51 -6.83 -9.57
CA GLU A 54 -5.67 -8.03 -9.72
C GLU A 54 -4.18 -7.70 -9.68
N ALA A 55 -3.78 -6.64 -10.36
CA ALA A 55 -2.38 -6.23 -10.46
C ALA A 55 -1.84 -5.56 -9.20
N ASN A 56 -2.66 -4.83 -8.44
CA ASN A 56 -2.20 -3.92 -7.38
C ASN A 56 -2.60 -4.34 -5.95
N LEU A 57 -3.42 -5.36 -5.79
CA LEU A 57 -3.69 -5.97 -4.48
C LEU A 57 -2.83 -7.21 -4.29
N ALA A 58 -2.28 -7.39 -3.10
CA ALA A 58 -1.52 -8.60 -2.74
C ALA A 58 -2.41 -9.86 -2.80
N GLY A 59 -1.82 -11.05 -2.97
CA GLY A 59 -2.59 -12.29 -3.01
C GLY A 59 -3.40 -12.55 -1.73
N GLY A 60 -2.90 -12.12 -0.58
CA GLY A 60 -3.57 -12.22 0.72
C GLY A 60 -4.41 -11.00 1.10
N TYR A 61 -4.72 -10.10 0.16
CA TYR A 61 -5.52 -8.91 0.45
C TYR A 61 -6.89 -9.26 1.02
N VAL A 62 -7.30 -8.47 2.01
CA VAL A 62 -8.62 -8.59 2.61
C VAL A 62 -9.20 -7.20 2.89
N GLU A 63 -10.49 -7.05 2.65
CA GLU A 63 -11.25 -5.87 3.01
C GLU A 63 -12.21 -6.16 4.16
N GLY A 64 -12.10 -5.39 5.24
CA GLY A 64 -13.10 -5.33 6.30
C GLY A 64 -14.13 -4.25 5.97
N THR A 65 -15.35 -4.66 5.66
CA THR A 65 -16.41 -3.74 5.26
C THR A 65 -17.07 -3.05 6.45
N SER A 66 -17.69 -1.90 6.22
CA SER A 66 -18.51 -1.22 7.23
C SER A 66 -19.79 -1.98 7.63
N PHE A 67 -20.06 -3.11 7.01
CA PHE A 67 -21.16 -4.02 7.36
C PHE A 67 -20.73 -5.17 8.30
N GLY A 68 -19.44 -5.19 8.71
CA GLY A 68 -18.90 -6.22 9.60
C GLY A 68 -18.53 -7.53 8.90
N THR A 69 -18.27 -7.51 7.60
CA THR A 69 -17.85 -8.68 6.81
C THR A 69 -16.41 -8.52 6.31
N TRP A 70 -15.77 -9.67 6.08
CA TRP A 70 -14.45 -9.72 5.46
C TRP A 70 -14.56 -10.20 4.03
N ILE A 71 -14.03 -9.43 3.08
CA ILE A 71 -14.06 -9.75 1.64
C ILE A 71 -12.62 -10.01 1.18
N PRO A 72 -12.27 -11.23 0.75
CA PRO A 72 -10.96 -11.52 0.17
C PRO A 72 -10.84 -10.95 -1.25
N LYS A 73 -9.60 -10.75 -1.73
CA LYS A 73 -9.28 -10.26 -3.08
C LYS A 73 -10.11 -10.92 -4.18
N ALA A 74 -10.22 -12.26 -4.15
CA ALA A 74 -10.95 -13.01 -5.17
C ALA A 74 -12.43 -12.63 -5.24
N GLN A 75 -13.06 -12.34 -4.10
CA GLN A 75 -14.45 -11.89 -4.07
C GLN A 75 -14.58 -10.46 -4.59
N LEU A 76 -13.67 -9.55 -4.20
CA LEU A 76 -13.66 -8.17 -4.74
C LEU A 76 -13.57 -8.14 -6.26
N ILE A 77 -12.72 -8.98 -6.84
CA ILE A 77 -12.57 -9.09 -8.30
C ILE A 77 -13.83 -9.65 -8.94
N LYS A 78 -14.46 -10.64 -8.31
CA LYS A 78 -15.75 -11.18 -8.77
C LYS A 78 -16.83 -10.10 -8.74
N ASP A 79 -16.92 -9.32 -7.67
CA ASP A 79 -17.90 -8.24 -7.51
C ASP A 79 -17.67 -7.12 -8.52
N ALA A 80 -16.42 -6.77 -8.80
CA ALA A 80 -16.06 -5.79 -9.83
C ALA A 80 -16.43 -6.26 -11.26
N ASN A 81 -16.52 -7.57 -11.50
CA ASN A 81 -17.00 -8.14 -12.78
C ASN A 81 -18.53 -8.32 -12.85
N ASP A 82 -19.25 -7.91 -11.80
CA ASP A 82 -20.72 -7.95 -11.74
C ASP A 82 -21.30 -6.55 -11.47
N PRO A 83 -21.19 -5.61 -12.43
CA PRO A 83 -21.65 -4.24 -12.26
C PRO A 83 -23.18 -4.08 -12.16
N ALA A 84 -23.94 -5.13 -12.42
CA ALA A 84 -25.39 -5.11 -12.21
C ALA A 84 -25.76 -5.13 -10.73
N ASN A 85 -24.97 -5.86 -9.93
CA ASN A 85 -25.18 -6.00 -8.49
C ASN A 85 -24.16 -5.21 -7.64
N ASN A 86 -23.04 -4.78 -8.22
CA ASN A 86 -21.98 -4.08 -7.52
C ASN A 86 -21.45 -2.91 -8.37
N LYS A 87 -21.87 -1.69 -8.07
CA LYS A 87 -21.50 -0.50 -8.85
C LYS A 87 -21.51 0.74 -7.97
N PHE A 88 -20.39 1.43 -7.92
CA PHE A 88 -20.35 2.78 -7.38
C PHE A 88 -20.79 3.79 -8.44
N THR A 89 -21.71 4.69 -8.08
CA THR A 89 -22.09 5.85 -8.89
C THR A 89 -21.34 7.09 -8.44
N LYS A 90 -20.88 7.08 -7.18
CA LYS A 90 -20.09 8.14 -6.56
C LYS A 90 -19.19 7.54 -5.47
N SER A 91 -17.96 8.03 -5.37
CA SER A 91 -17.05 7.79 -4.24
C SER A 91 -16.09 8.97 -4.12
N ASP A 92 -16.22 9.71 -3.04
CA ASP A 92 -15.40 10.89 -2.72
C ASP A 92 -14.58 10.61 -1.46
N ILE A 93 -13.26 10.68 -1.59
CA ILE A 93 -12.33 10.63 -0.45
C ILE A 93 -12.10 12.04 0.07
N SER A 94 -12.13 12.19 1.39
CA SER A 94 -11.80 13.41 2.12
C SER A 94 -10.97 13.11 3.37
N ASP A 95 -10.39 14.16 3.97
CA ASP A 95 -9.59 14.07 5.20
C ASP A 95 -8.44 13.05 5.13
N MET A 96 -7.89 12.79 3.92
CA MET A 96 -6.85 11.79 3.73
C MET A 96 -5.56 12.18 4.45
N LYS A 97 -5.04 11.25 5.24
CA LYS A 97 -3.72 11.32 5.87
C LYS A 97 -2.94 10.06 5.52
N THR A 98 -1.75 10.25 4.97
CA THR A 98 -0.86 9.15 4.60
C THR A 98 0.44 9.21 5.40
N GLU A 99 0.96 8.05 5.74
CA GLU A 99 2.23 7.85 6.41
C GLU A 99 2.97 6.69 5.73
N VAL A 100 4.30 6.78 5.64
CA VAL A 100 5.14 5.70 5.12
C VAL A 100 6.25 5.43 6.13
N VAL A 101 6.36 4.17 6.56
CA VAL A 101 7.39 3.69 7.46
C VAL A 101 8.13 2.53 6.80
N GLY A 102 9.39 2.75 6.44
CA GLY A 102 10.14 1.79 5.63
C GLY A 102 9.48 1.59 4.27
N ASN A 103 9.04 0.38 4.00
CA ASN A 103 8.30 0.02 2.78
C ASN A 103 6.79 -0.15 3.00
N VAL A 104 6.26 0.22 4.17
CA VAL A 104 4.83 0.10 4.48
C VAL A 104 4.18 1.48 4.45
N GLY A 105 3.08 1.59 3.70
CA GLY A 105 2.21 2.76 3.64
C GLY A 105 0.92 2.52 4.44
N LEU A 106 0.51 3.53 5.19
CA LEU A 106 -0.76 3.59 5.92
C LEU A 106 -1.53 4.84 5.49
N ALA A 107 -2.75 4.68 5.02
CA ALA A 107 -3.69 5.76 4.74
C ALA A 107 -4.89 5.68 5.66
N ARG A 108 -5.38 6.85 6.09
CA ARG A 108 -6.65 7.01 6.82
C ARG A 108 -7.45 8.11 6.12
N PHE A 109 -8.71 7.86 5.86
CA PHE A 109 -9.55 8.80 5.13
C PHE A 109 -11.04 8.60 5.47
N LYS A 110 -11.84 9.60 5.12
CA LYS A 110 -13.29 9.46 5.00
C LYS A 110 -13.65 9.18 3.56
N GLU A 111 -14.62 8.34 3.35
CA GLU A 111 -15.22 8.10 2.03
C GLU A 111 -16.72 8.31 2.12
N SER A 112 -17.25 9.15 1.23
CA SER A 112 -18.69 9.30 1.02
C SER A 112 -19.04 8.70 -0.32
N TYR A 113 -19.87 7.66 -0.30
CA TYR A 113 -20.22 6.94 -1.52
C TYR A 113 -21.72 6.80 -1.73
N ASP A 114 -22.07 6.61 -3.00
CA ASP A 114 -23.38 6.15 -3.48
C ASP A 114 -23.13 4.96 -4.41
N ALA A 115 -23.75 3.83 -4.09
CA ALA A 115 -23.46 2.56 -4.76
C ALA A 115 -24.67 1.61 -4.76
N VAL A 116 -24.67 0.67 -5.69
CA VAL A 116 -25.39 -0.59 -5.56
C VAL A 116 -24.40 -1.63 -5.06
N ILE A 117 -24.68 -2.27 -3.95
CA ILE A 117 -23.87 -3.34 -3.35
C ILE A 117 -24.78 -4.52 -3.07
N GLU A 118 -24.44 -5.68 -3.63
CA GLU A 118 -25.28 -6.88 -3.58
C GLU A 118 -26.73 -6.61 -4.04
N GLY A 119 -26.87 -5.84 -5.13
CA GLY A 119 -28.16 -5.47 -5.70
C GLY A 119 -28.97 -4.46 -4.88
N ARG A 120 -28.41 -3.87 -3.81
CA ARG A 120 -29.09 -2.91 -2.92
C ARG A 120 -28.43 -1.55 -2.99
N HIS A 121 -29.25 -0.50 -3.13
CA HIS A 121 -28.76 0.88 -3.04
C HIS A 121 -28.24 1.21 -1.64
N ARG A 122 -27.05 1.81 -1.60
CA ARG A 122 -26.34 2.23 -0.39
C ARG A 122 -25.74 3.63 -0.62
N ALA A 123 -26.05 4.57 0.25
CA ALA A 123 -25.39 5.87 0.31
C ALA A 123 -24.92 6.09 1.75
N ARG A 124 -23.61 6.25 1.95
CA ARG A 124 -23.00 6.30 3.29
C ARG A 124 -21.74 7.14 3.30
N THR A 125 -21.41 7.60 4.52
CA THR A 125 -20.07 8.09 4.85
C THR A 125 -19.42 7.08 5.81
N ILE A 126 -18.20 6.69 5.51
CA ILE A 126 -17.41 5.73 6.28
C ILE A 126 -16.03 6.30 6.56
N ILE A 127 -15.37 5.79 7.58
CA ILE A 127 -13.94 6.01 7.83
C ILE A 127 -13.16 4.74 7.48
N CYS A 128 -12.08 4.89 6.77
CA CYS A 128 -11.27 3.76 6.30
C CYS A 128 -9.81 3.88 6.72
N SER A 129 -9.18 2.73 6.90
CA SER A 129 -7.74 2.57 7.09
C SER A 129 -7.22 1.56 6.08
N MET A 130 -6.34 2.00 5.19
CA MET A 130 -5.75 1.18 4.13
C MET A 130 -4.27 1.00 4.37
N THR A 131 -3.78 -0.24 4.23
CA THR A 131 -2.37 -0.60 4.35
C THR A 131 -1.86 -1.19 3.05
N ALA A 132 -0.67 -0.77 2.62
CA ALA A 132 0.01 -1.34 1.46
C ALA A 132 1.51 -1.49 1.73
N VAL A 133 2.17 -2.34 0.94
CA VAL A 133 3.62 -2.53 0.95
C VAL A 133 4.22 -2.12 -0.39
N ASN A 134 5.38 -1.48 -0.36
CA ASN A 134 6.15 -1.18 -1.56
C ASN A 134 7.11 -2.34 -1.86
N GLU A 135 6.92 -2.97 -2.99
CA GLU A 135 7.75 -4.06 -3.50
C GLU A 135 8.47 -3.59 -4.76
N GLY A 136 9.74 -3.19 -4.60
CA GLY A 136 10.57 -2.76 -5.73
C GLY A 136 10.05 -1.53 -6.49
N GLY A 137 9.43 -0.58 -5.81
CA GLY A 137 8.86 0.64 -6.40
C GLY A 137 7.37 0.54 -6.74
N THR A 138 6.75 -0.62 -6.54
CA THR A 138 5.32 -0.85 -6.80
C THR A 138 4.57 -1.08 -5.50
N TRP A 139 3.52 -0.31 -5.24
CA TRP A 139 2.65 -0.51 -4.09
C TRP A 139 1.68 -1.66 -4.32
N LYS A 140 1.53 -2.52 -3.30
CA LYS A 140 0.57 -3.62 -3.24
C LYS A 140 -0.30 -3.47 -2.00
N GLY A 141 -1.62 -3.38 -2.17
CA GLY A 141 -2.56 -3.34 -1.06
C GLY A 141 -2.54 -4.63 -0.26
N LEU A 142 -2.45 -4.50 1.06
CA LEU A 142 -2.51 -5.62 2.01
C LEU A 142 -3.89 -5.76 2.62
N SER A 143 -4.48 -4.62 3.02
CA SER A 143 -5.81 -4.59 3.62
C SER A 143 -6.43 -3.20 3.49
N ASN A 144 -7.76 -3.16 3.49
CA ASN A 144 -8.56 -1.99 3.78
C ASN A 144 -9.56 -2.35 4.87
N HIS A 145 -9.80 -1.46 5.82
CA HIS A 145 -10.82 -1.66 6.84
C HIS A 145 -11.63 -0.39 7.01
N CYS A 146 -12.93 -0.53 6.88
CA CYS A 146 -13.85 0.60 6.97
C CYS A 146 -14.87 0.40 8.09
N SER A 147 -15.27 1.51 8.71
CA SER A 147 -16.32 1.57 9.72
C SER A 147 -17.32 2.65 9.36
N GLN A 148 -18.58 2.44 9.69
CA GLN A 148 -19.62 3.44 9.50
C GLN A 148 -19.39 4.61 10.47
N VAL A 149 -19.59 5.83 9.98
CA VAL A 149 -19.70 7.02 10.83
C VAL A 149 -21.15 7.15 11.26
N GLU A 150 -21.36 7.29 12.56
CA GLU A 150 -22.71 7.56 13.12
C GLU A 150 -23.20 8.96 12.77
#